data_ae64898778fc04c826502d316b57660d
#
_entry.id   ae64898778fc04c826502d316b57660d
#
_cell.length_a   1.000
_cell.length_b   1.000
_cell.length_c   1.000
_cell.angle_alpha   90.00
_cell.angle_beta   90.00
_cell.angle_gamma   90.00
#
_symmetry.space_group_name_H-M   'P 1'
#
loop_
_entity.id
_entity.type
_entity.pdbx_description
1 polymer ?
#
loop_
_entity_poly.entity_id
_entity_poly.type
_entity_poly.pdbx_seq_one_letter_code
_entity_poly.pdbx_strand_id
1 'polypeptide(L)'
;MYPNIGKQVKNSKKPYLMCEYLHAMGNSCGGMKEYWEEIRANGILQGGFIWDFVDQSYNTPILDSDGNWDGKSTYWGYDGDWNHGTYTDADGNTKDYSSWKSGNTDFCVNGIVSPDRTLQPEAYEVKRIYQALQMQLKDLASRTVTISNEWIDTNANEYTMKWEVVKNGTSVENGTMDVDIPAGESKDVVIPFTTPTDAAAGDEYFLNISFVTKSDDQFTWADKDFAVAEAQFELDFAGTDAAVEAVDTSKLEDIKTFEETDGDVKVCLLYTSPSPRD
;
A
#
# COMPACT_ATOMS: atom_id res chain seq x y z
N MET A 1 -4.93 4.40 16.92
CA MET A 1 -3.88 4.12 17.90
C MET A 1 -3.42 2.70 17.65
N TYR A 2 -2.26 2.56 17.00
CA TYR A 2 -1.72 1.23 16.69
C TYR A 2 -1.39 0.52 17.99
N PRO A 3 -1.74 -0.77 18.14
CA PRO A 3 -1.35 -1.50 19.33
C PRO A 3 0.18 -1.50 19.40
N ASN A 4 0.75 -1.03 20.47
CA ASN A 4 2.19 -1.11 20.71
C ASN A 4 2.53 -2.59 21.00
N ILE A 5 2.73 -3.35 19.93
CA ILE A 5 2.94 -4.80 19.95
C ILE A 5 4.22 -5.11 20.74
N GLY A 6 5.25 -4.30 20.59
CA GLY A 6 6.50 -4.45 21.33
C GLY A 6 6.32 -4.42 22.84
N LYS A 7 5.37 -3.62 23.38
CA LYS A 7 5.05 -3.66 24.81
C LYS A 7 4.38 -4.95 25.25
N GLN A 8 3.51 -5.53 24.40
CA GLN A 8 2.79 -6.76 24.73
C GLN A 8 3.74 -7.97 24.82
N VAL A 9 4.80 -7.97 24.04
CA VAL A 9 5.76 -9.10 23.97
C VAL A 9 7.03 -8.89 24.78
N LYS A 10 7.20 -7.77 25.46
CA LYS A 10 8.44 -7.37 26.16
C LYS A 10 9.03 -8.45 27.06
N ASN A 11 8.22 -9.34 27.61
CA ASN A 11 8.64 -10.42 28.50
C ASN A 11 8.49 -11.82 27.87
N SER A 12 8.12 -11.89 26.58
CA SER A 12 8.01 -13.17 25.89
C SER A 12 9.38 -13.78 25.68
N LYS A 13 9.46 -15.11 25.82
CA LYS A 13 10.64 -15.93 25.47
C LYS A 13 10.41 -16.73 24.19
N LYS A 14 9.23 -16.61 23.60
CA LYS A 14 8.84 -17.32 22.38
C LYS A 14 8.61 -16.32 21.26
N PRO A 15 8.88 -16.69 20.01
CA PRO A 15 8.49 -15.90 18.85
C PRO A 15 7.02 -15.52 18.92
N TYR A 16 6.72 -14.30 18.51
CA TYR A 16 5.35 -13.79 18.43
C TYR A 16 4.99 -13.57 16.97
N LEU A 17 3.88 -14.12 16.55
CA LEU A 17 3.35 -14.04 15.21
C LEU A 17 1.86 -13.68 15.31
N MET A 18 1.41 -12.66 14.57
CA MET A 18 0.01 -12.30 14.48
C MET A 18 -0.69 -13.25 13.50
N CYS A 19 -1.69 -14.02 13.98
CA CYS A 19 -2.43 -14.94 13.11
C CYS A 19 -3.30 -14.22 12.10
N GLU A 20 -3.78 -13.02 12.44
CA GLU A 20 -4.50 -12.10 11.56
C GLU A 20 -4.11 -10.67 11.93
N TYR A 21 -3.82 -9.85 10.92
CA TYR A 21 -3.62 -8.43 11.10
C TYR A 21 -3.93 -7.69 9.79
N LEU A 22 -4.07 -6.37 9.85
CA LEU A 22 -4.33 -5.53 8.68
C LEU A 22 -5.50 -6.08 7.84
N HIS A 23 -6.64 -6.37 8.49
CA HIS A 23 -7.86 -6.79 7.78
C HIS A 23 -8.22 -5.76 6.73
N ALA A 24 -8.25 -6.17 5.44
CA ALA A 24 -8.43 -5.27 4.30
C ALA A 24 -9.91 -5.04 3.98
N MET A 25 -10.74 -4.78 5.01
CA MET A 25 -12.17 -4.52 4.87
C MET A 25 -12.44 -3.03 4.69
N GLY A 26 -13.14 -2.65 3.63
CA GLY A 26 -13.47 -1.27 3.33
C GLY A 26 -12.20 -0.37 3.27
N ASN A 27 -12.20 0.74 3.97
CA ASN A 27 -11.06 1.67 4.04
C ASN A 27 -10.06 1.30 5.15
N SER A 28 -9.77 0.04 5.36
CA SER A 28 -8.84 -0.44 6.39
C SER A 28 -7.47 -0.83 5.80
N CYS A 29 -6.74 -1.72 6.43
CA CYS A 29 -5.38 -2.14 6.06
C CYS A 29 -4.31 -1.04 6.16
N GLY A 30 -4.59 0.08 6.83
CA GLY A 30 -3.61 1.16 7.03
C GLY A 30 -2.63 0.89 8.16
N GLY A 31 -1.49 1.63 8.15
CA GLY A 31 -0.49 1.57 9.21
C GLY A 31 0.45 0.38 9.14
N MET A 32 0.58 -0.27 8.00
CA MET A 32 1.46 -1.40 7.81
C MET A 32 2.92 -1.04 8.06
N LYS A 33 3.34 0.16 7.68
CA LYS A 33 4.69 0.67 7.91
C LYS A 33 5.06 0.63 9.40
N GLU A 34 4.20 1.14 10.27
CA GLU A 34 4.42 1.21 11.71
C GLU A 34 4.49 -0.19 12.35
N TYR A 35 3.67 -1.13 11.88
CA TYR A 35 3.79 -2.53 12.30
C TYR A 35 5.16 -3.10 11.95
N TRP A 36 5.63 -2.88 10.74
CA TRP A 36 6.89 -3.45 10.27
C TRP A 36 8.12 -2.75 10.82
N GLU A 37 8.04 -1.46 11.15
CA GLU A 37 9.08 -0.78 11.92
C GLU A 37 9.26 -1.44 13.29
N GLU A 38 8.17 -1.75 14.01
CA GLU A 38 8.24 -2.48 15.28
C GLU A 38 8.73 -3.93 15.11
N ILE A 39 8.27 -4.63 14.08
CA ILE A 39 8.68 -6.02 13.80
C ILE A 39 10.19 -6.08 13.55
N ARG A 40 10.72 -5.22 12.70
CA ARG A 40 12.15 -5.14 12.40
C ARG A 40 13.00 -4.73 13.60
N ALA A 41 12.48 -3.88 14.47
CA ALA A 41 13.16 -3.43 15.68
C ALA A 41 13.19 -4.48 16.80
N ASN A 42 12.41 -5.56 16.71
CA ASN A 42 12.15 -6.50 17.81
C ASN A 42 12.30 -7.95 17.34
N GLY A 43 13.41 -8.59 17.64
CA GLY A 43 13.69 -9.97 17.19
C GLY A 43 12.70 -11.04 17.68
N ILE A 44 11.79 -10.73 18.62
CA ILE A 44 10.72 -11.64 19.05
C ILE A 44 9.53 -11.57 18.09
N LEU A 45 9.28 -10.41 17.45
CA LEU A 45 8.22 -10.21 16.49
C LEU A 45 8.64 -10.84 15.16
N GLN A 46 7.85 -11.77 14.64
CA GLN A 46 8.17 -12.51 13.43
C GLN A 46 7.23 -12.16 12.25
N GLY A 47 6.37 -11.16 12.44
CA GLY A 47 5.41 -10.75 11.43
C GLY A 47 3.98 -11.16 11.72
N GLY A 48 3.19 -11.31 10.67
CA GLY A 48 1.79 -11.69 10.76
C GLY A 48 1.22 -12.07 9.39
N PHE A 49 -0.03 -12.54 9.40
CA PHE A 49 -0.78 -12.87 8.19
C PHE A 49 -1.82 -11.78 7.95
N ILE A 50 -1.74 -11.12 6.80
CA ILE A 50 -2.76 -10.15 6.37
C ILE A 50 -4.06 -10.91 6.13
N TRP A 51 -5.17 -10.41 6.65
CA TRP A 51 -6.48 -10.96 6.37
C TRP A 51 -7.25 -10.05 5.40
N ASP A 52 -7.36 -10.45 4.09
CA ASP A 52 -6.62 -11.60 3.61
C ASP A 52 -5.96 -11.27 2.24
N PHE A 53 -5.61 -12.27 1.46
CA PHE A 53 -4.92 -12.04 0.19
C PHE A 53 -5.90 -11.72 -0.94
N VAL A 54 -7.03 -12.45 -1.04
CA VAL A 54 -8.00 -12.31 -2.13
C VAL A 54 -9.39 -12.17 -1.58
N ASP A 55 -10.15 -11.18 -2.05
CA ASP A 55 -11.58 -11.07 -1.76
C ASP A 55 -12.30 -12.39 -2.00
N GLN A 56 -13.02 -12.88 -0.99
CA GLN A 56 -13.75 -14.14 -1.04
C GLN A 56 -15.12 -13.96 -1.71
N SER A 57 -15.11 -13.49 -2.96
CA SER A 57 -16.31 -13.18 -3.74
C SER A 57 -16.28 -13.91 -5.08
N TYR A 58 -17.43 -14.05 -5.69
CA TYR A 58 -17.60 -14.69 -6.99
C TYR A 58 -18.22 -13.73 -7.99
N ASN A 59 -17.79 -13.81 -9.24
CA ASN A 59 -18.41 -13.05 -10.31
C ASN A 59 -19.82 -13.57 -10.58
N THR A 60 -20.82 -12.79 -10.19
CA THR A 60 -22.24 -13.16 -10.18
C THR A 60 -22.99 -12.36 -11.23
N PRO A 61 -23.77 -13.00 -12.11
CA PRO A 61 -24.61 -12.32 -13.09
C PRO A 61 -25.65 -11.41 -12.42
N ILE A 62 -25.82 -10.20 -12.96
CA ILE A 62 -26.97 -9.35 -12.62
C ILE A 62 -28.14 -9.79 -13.49
N LEU A 63 -29.21 -10.24 -12.84
CA LEU A 63 -30.41 -10.67 -13.52
C LEU A 63 -31.44 -9.53 -13.58
N ASP A 64 -32.20 -9.47 -14.67
CA ASP A 64 -33.35 -8.59 -14.80
C ASP A 64 -34.54 -9.07 -13.95
N SER A 65 -35.67 -8.34 -14.00
CA SER A 65 -36.89 -8.70 -13.26
C SER A 65 -37.50 -10.05 -13.67
N ASP A 66 -37.16 -10.53 -14.86
CA ASP A 66 -37.63 -11.79 -15.44
C ASP A 66 -36.64 -12.94 -15.19
N GLY A 67 -35.52 -12.66 -14.54
CA GLY A 67 -34.47 -13.63 -14.20
C GLY A 67 -33.50 -13.89 -15.34
N ASN A 68 -33.43 -13.04 -16.38
CA ASN A 68 -32.50 -13.20 -17.50
C ASN A 68 -31.25 -12.38 -17.28
N TRP A 69 -30.10 -12.92 -17.70
CA TRP A 69 -28.84 -12.23 -17.74
C TRP A 69 -28.57 -11.63 -19.14
N ASP A 70 -28.08 -10.40 -19.20
CA ASP A 70 -27.74 -9.70 -20.43
C ASP A 70 -26.44 -10.22 -21.11
N GLY A 71 -25.75 -11.20 -20.47
CA GLY A 71 -24.48 -11.74 -20.92
C GLY A 71 -23.26 -10.88 -20.62
N LYS A 72 -23.41 -9.77 -19.88
CA LYS A 72 -22.33 -8.80 -19.59
C LYS A 72 -22.28 -8.33 -18.15
N SER A 73 -23.43 -7.92 -17.62
CA SER A 73 -23.51 -7.27 -16.31
C SER A 73 -23.30 -8.26 -15.18
N THR A 74 -22.31 -7.99 -14.34
CA THR A 74 -21.98 -8.84 -13.20
C THR A 74 -21.62 -7.98 -11.99
N TYR A 75 -21.61 -8.61 -10.81
CA TYR A 75 -21.12 -8.02 -9.57
C TYR A 75 -20.34 -9.08 -8.78
N TRP A 76 -19.56 -8.63 -7.81
CA TRP A 76 -18.87 -9.52 -6.88
C TRP A 76 -19.84 -9.92 -5.76
N GLY A 77 -20.44 -11.07 -5.93
CA GLY A 77 -21.39 -11.62 -4.95
C GLY A 77 -20.69 -12.42 -3.85
N TYR A 78 -21.18 -12.33 -2.65
CA TYR A 78 -20.67 -13.06 -1.48
C TYR A 78 -21.81 -13.31 -0.47
N ASP A 79 -21.60 -14.31 0.39
CA ASP A 79 -22.44 -14.69 1.54
C ASP A 79 -23.95 -14.49 1.30
N GLY A 80 -24.53 -13.43 1.87
CA GLY A 80 -25.96 -13.15 1.82
C GLY A 80 -26.56 -12.90 0.46
N ASP A 81 -25.75 -12.62 -0.56
CA ASP A 81 -26.25 -12.37 -1.92
C ASP A 81 -26.91 -13.60 -2.54
N TRP A 82 -26.62 -14.79 -2.04
CA TRP A 82 -27.21 -16.05 -2.49
C TRP A 82 -28.24 -16.63 -1.50
N ASN A 83 -28.56 -15.95 -0.42
CA ASN A 83 -29.53 -16.39 0.57
C ASN A 83 -30.98 -16.24 0.07
N HIS A 84 -31.22 -16.62 -1.17
CA HIS A 84 -32.50 -16.55 -1.81
C HIS A 84 -33.04 -17.95 -2.13
N GLY A 85 -34.16 -18.31 -1.54
CA GLY A 85 -34.86 -19.53 -1.89
C GLY A 85 -34.66 -20.69 -0.94
N THR A 86 -34.97 -21.87 -1.43
CA THR A 86 -34.95 -23.12 -0.67
C THR A 86 -33.94 -24.08 -1.26
N TYR A 87 -33.31 -24.88 -0.39
CA TYR A 87 -32.50 -26.03 -0.82
C TYR A 87 -33.04 -27.32 -0.18
N THR A 88 -32.73 -28.44 -0.83
CA THR A 88 -33.02 -29.74 -0.28
C THR A 88 -31.72 -30.35 0.25
N ASP A 89 -31.70 -30.67 1.54
CA ASP A 89 -30.52 -31.30 2.16
C ASP A 89 -30.38 -32.78 1.74
N ALA A 90 -29.30 -33.43 2.17
CA ALA A 90 -29.02 -34.83 1.83
C ALA A 90 -30.09 -35.82 2.35
N ASP A 91 -30.87 -35.42 3.33
CA ASP A 91 -31.96 -36.22 3.92
C ASP A 91 -33.32 -35.96 3.24
N GLY A 92 -33.34 -35.10 2.20
CA GLY A 92 -34.54 -34.76 1.44
C GLY A 92 -35.42 -33.68 2.07
N ASN A 93 -34.93 -32.97 3.09
CA ASN A 93 -35.72 -31.89 3.72
C ASN A 93 -35.46 -30.57 2.97
N THR A 94 -36.54 -29.87 2.67
CA THR A 94 -36.47 -28.51 2.13
C THR A 94 -36.22 -27.51 3.25
N LYS A 95 -35.15 -26.74 3.13
CA LYS A 95 -34.76 -25.66 4.05
C LYS A 95 -34.78 -24.34 3.34
N ASP A 96 -35.17 -23.29 4.04
CA ASP A 96 -35.22 -21.93 3.54
C ASP A 96 -33.97 -21.17 3.98
N TYR A 97 -33.19 -20.64 3.03
CA TYR A 97 -32.08 -19.77 3.29
C TYR A 97 -32.49 -18.34 3.69
N SER A 98 -33.70 -17.91 3.38
CA SER A 98 -34.16 -16.56 3.69
C SER A 98 -34.12 -16.23 5.20
N SER A 99 -34.02 -17.25 6.05
CA SER A 99 -33.86 -17.10 7.49
C SER A 99 -32.41 -16.95 7.96
N TRP A 100 -31.43 -17.20 7.10
CA TRP A 100 -30.04 -16.93 7.40
C TRP A 100 -29.79 -15.42 7.34
N LYS A 101 -29.93 -14.79 8.48
CA LYS A 101 -29.44 -13.44 8.66
C LYS A 101 -27.93 -13.52 8.67
N SER A 102 -27.31 -13.43 7.51
CA SER A 102 -25.89 -13.18 7.48
C SER A 102 -25.67 -11.77 8.07
N GLY A 103 -25.10 -11.73 9.26
CA GLY A 103 -24.74 -10.47 9.88
C GLY A 103 -23.44 -9.89 9.34
N ASN A 104 -22.86 -10.50 8.33
CA ASN A 104 -21.50 -10.24 7.82
C ASN A 104 -21.59 -9.65 6.43
N THR A 105 -22.13 -8.46 6.29
CA THR A 105 -22.43 -7.83 5.00
C THR A 105 -21.24 -7.74 4.07
N ASP A 106 -20.06 -7.37 4.56
CA ASP A 106 -18.82 -7.18 3.78
C ASP A 106 -17.64 -8.00 4.29
N PHE A 107 -17.85 -8.91 5.21
CA PHE A 107 -16.79 -9.64 5.91
C PHE A 107 -15.95 -10.51 4.99
N CYS A 108 -16.48 -10.95 3.86
CA CYS A 108 -15.76 -11.78 2.88
C CYS A 108 -15.01 -10.93 1.82
N VAL A 109 -15.21 -9.61 1.80
CA VAL A 109 -14.53 -8.67 0.89
C VAL A 109 -13.43 -7.96 1.68
N ASN A 110 -12.34 -8.67 1.90
CA ASN A 110 -11.27 -8.29 2.80
C ASN A 110 -9.87 -8.66 2.27
N GLY A 111 -9.75 -8.87 0.96
CA GLY A 111 -8.49 -9.15 0.29
C GLY A 111 -7.74 -7.89 -0.11
N ILE A 112 -6.42 -8.00 -0.25
CA ILE A 112 -5.57 -6.96 -0.86
C ILE A 112 -5.59 -7.03 -2.39
N VAL A 113 -6.25 -8.04 -2.96
CA VAL A 113 -6.55 -8.17 -4.39
C VAL A 113 -7.99 -8.60 -4.60
N SER A 114 -8.60 -8.13 -5.68
CA SER A 114 -9.95 -8.53 -6.09
C SER A 114 -10.01 -10.00 -6.51
N PRO A 115 -11.21 -10.61 -6.60
CA PRO A 115 -11.35 -12.02 -6.96
C PRO A 115 -10.76 -12.38 -8.33
N ASP A 116 -10.73 -11.44 -9.29
CA ASP A 116 -10.12 -11.58 -10.61
C ASP A 116 -8.60 -11.34 -10.62
N ARG A 117 -8.02 -11.11 -9.44
CA ARG A 117 -6.59 -10.79 -9.21
C ARG A 117 -6.17 -9.37 -9.59
N THR A 118 -7.11 -8.48 -9.85
CA THR A 118 -6.81 -7.05 -9.95
C THR A 118 -6.29 -6.54 -8.61
N LEU A 119 -5.17 -5.82 -8.64
CA LEU A 119 -4.54 -5.28 -7.42
C LEU A 119 -5.39 -4.15 -6.85
N GLN A 120 -5.65 -4.22 -5.56
CA GLN A 120 -6.23 -3.12 -4.79
C GLN A 120 -5.10 -2.18 -4.28
N PRO A 121 -5.40 -0.97 -3.87
CA PRO A 121 -4.37 -0.01 -3.41
C PRO A 121 -3.46 -0.57 -2.31
N GLU A 122 -3.99 -1.39 -1.42
CA GLU A 122 -3.26 -2.02 -0.32
C GLU A 122 -2.15 -2.96 -0.81
N ALA A 123 -2.33 -3.60 -1.96
CA ALA A 123 -1.33 -4.50 -2.53
C ALA A 123 -0.01 -3.78 -2.84
N TYR A 124 -0.06 -2.51 -3.23
CA TYR A 124 1.13 -1.70 -3.49
C TYR A 124 1.86 -1.34 -2.19
N GLU A 125 1.13 -1.03 -1.12
CA GLU A 125 1.72 -0.81 0.20
C GLU A 125 2.38 -2.09 0.71
N VAL A 126 1.70 -3.25 0.59
CA VAL A 126 2.23 -4.56 0.95
C VAL A 126 3.52 -4.85 0.18
N LYS A 127 3.53 -4.66 -1.16
CA LYS A 127 4.73 -4.81 -1.99
C LYS A 127 5.89 -3.96 -1.45
N ARG A 128 5.61 -2.68 -1.16
CA ARG A 128 6.62 -1.74 -0.69
C ARG A 128 7.18 -2.11 0.68
N ILE A 129 6.34 -2.54 1.61
CA ILE A 129 6.77 -2.86 2.98
C ILE A 129 7.43 -4.23 3.07
N TYR A 130 6.97 -5.22 2.29
CA TYR A 130 7.50 -6.59 2.30
C TYR A 130 8.74 -6.81 1.44
N GLN A 131 9.14 -5.83 0.63
CA GLN A 131 10.37 -5.97 -0.15
C GLN A 131 11.56 -6.23 0.77
N ALA A 132 12.47 -7.11 0.33
CA ALA A 132 13.61 -7.50 1.15
C ALA A 132 14.78 -6.51 1.08
N LEU A 133 14.89 -5.70 0.03
CA LEU A 133 15.88 -4.63 -0.02
C LEU A 133 15.29 -3.35 0.55
N GLN A 134 15.65 -3.03 1.78
CA GLN A 134 15.25 -1.79 2.46
C GLN A 134 16.25 -0.69 2.15
N MET A 135 15.76 0.47 1.77
CA MET A 135 16.59 1.59 1.35
C MET A 135 16.26 2.84 2.15
N GLN A 136 17.29 3.56 2.57
CA GLN A 136 17.17 4.81 3.32
C GLN A 136 18.18 5.83 2.81
N LEU A 137 17.74 7.04 2.51
CA LEU A 137 18.64 8.15 2.22
C LEU A 137 19.43 8.51 3.50
N LYS A 138 20.73 8.28 3.48
CA LYS A 138 21.61 8.51 4.62
C LYS A 138 22.12 9.93 4.67
N ASP A 139 22.58 10.42 3.54
CA ASP A 139 23.14 11.77 3.41
C ASP A 139 23.01 12.27 1.97
N LEU A 140 22.32 13.38 1.80
CA LEU A 140 22.09 14.00 0.50
C LEU A 140 23.38 14.62 -0.07
N ALA A 141 24.20 15.24 0.77
CA ALA A 141 25.41 15.94 0.29
C ALA A 141 26.42 14.97 -0.34
N SER A 142 26.59 13.78 0.25
CA SER A 142 27.41 12.71 -0.33
C SER A 142 26.63 11.80 -1.28
N ARG A 143 25.32 12.02 -1.46
CA ARG A 143 24.43 11.20 -2.30
C ARG A 143 24.42 9.73 -1.86
N THR A 144 24.50 9.49 -0.58
CA THR A 144 24.63 8.17 0.00
C THR A 144 23.28 7.61 0.43
N VAL A 145 22.97 6.40 -0.04
CA VAL A 145 21.83 5.60 0.35
C VAL A 145 22.32 4.36 1.08
N THR A 146 21.81 4.10 2.28
CA THR A 146 22.03 2.82 2.96
C THR A 146 21.02 1.82 2.41
N ILE A 147 21.50 0.66 1.96
CA ILE A 147 20.69 -0.45 1.47
C ILE A 147 20.94 -1.64 2.37
N SER A 148 19.85 -2.18 2.96
CA SER A 148 19.87 -3.37 3.82
C SER A 148 19.21 -4.52 3.09
N ASN A 149 19.90 -5.65 2.98
CA ASN A 149 19.41 -6.86 2.36
C ASN A 149 18.84 -7.81 3.43
N GLU A 150 17.51 -7.92 3.50
CA GLU A 150 16.79 -8.78 4.44
C GLU A 150 16.57 -10.22 3.92
N TRP A 151 17.01 -10.55 2.69
CA TRP A 151 17.02 -11.93 2.22
C TRP A 151 17.93 -12.80 3.07
N ILE A 152 17.63 -14.11 3.12
CA ILE A 152 18.42 -15.08 3.88
C ILE A 152 19.48 -15.79 3.02
N ASP A 153 19.33 -15.77 1.70
CA ASP A 153 20.17 -16.54 0.77
C ASP A 153 20.48 -15.80 -0.54
N THR A 154 19.80 -14.69 -0.83
CA THR A 154 19.88 -14.01 -2.11
C THR A 154 20.75 -12.74 -1.99
N ASN A 155 21.76 -12.60 -2.84
CA ASN A 155 22.58 -11.39 -2.93
C ASN A 155 21.88 -10.34 -3.79
N ALA A 156 21.99 -9.05 -3.42
CA ALA A 156 21.41 -7.96 -4.19
C ALA A 156 21.99 -7.85 -5.63
N ASN A 157 23.20 -8.38 -5.86
CA ASN A 157 23.84 -8.37 -7.19
C ASN A 157 23.16 -9.32 -8.20
N GLU A 158 22.20 -10.14 -7.79
CA GLU A 158 21.34 -10.90 -8.70
C GLU A 158 20.37 -10.00 -9.48
N TYR A 159 20.22 -8.76 -9.05
CA TYR A 159 19.37 -7.75 -9.66
C TYR A 159 20.20 -6.59 -10.19
N THR A 160 19.65 -5.85 -11.15
CA THR A 160 20.23 -4.56 -11.58
C THR A 160 19.59 -3.45 -10.76
N MET A 161 20.41 -2.63 -10.11
CA MET A 161 19.94 -1.41 -9.50
C MET A 161 19.82 -0.33 -10.57
N LYS A 162 18.62 0.23 -10.74
CA LYS A 162 18.36 1.43 -11.55
C LYS A 162 18.13 2.60 -10.61
N TRP A 163 18.58 3.76 -11.01
CA TRP A 163 18.32 5.01 -10.31
C TRP A 163 17.91 6.12 -11.30
N GLU A 164 17.13 7.06 -10.85
CA GLU A 164 16.62 8.16 -11.65
C GLU A 164 16.43 9.39 -10.77
N VAL A 165 16.91 10.54 -11.21
CA VAL A 165 16.57 11.84 -10.62
C VAL A 165 15.44 12.45 -11.43
N VAL A 166 14.36 12.81 -10.75
CA VAL A 166 13.17 13.45 -11.33
C VAL A 166 13.08 14.87 -10.81
N LYS A 167 12.94 15.84 -11.72
CA LYS A 167 12.66 17.24 -11.40
C LYS A 167 11.26 17.60 -11.88
N ASN A 168 10.39 18.05 -10.99
CA ASN A 168 9.02 18.48 -11.33
C ASN A 168 8.28 17.44 -12.20
N GLY A 169 8.39 16.14 -11.83
CA GLY A 169 7.78 15.03 -12.55
C GLY A 169 8.51 14.59 -13.85
N THR A 170 9.63 15.22 -14.21
CA THR A 170 10.38 14.86 -15.42
C THR A 170 11.73 14.26 -15.07
N SER A 171 12.09 13.11 -15.66
CA SER A 171 13.42 12.51 -15.53
C SER A 171 14.50 13.43 -16.10
N VAL A 172 15.49 13.78 -15.28
CA VAL A 172 16.59 14.66 -15.68
C VAL A 172 17.93 13.94 -15.73
N GLU A 173 18.11 12.89 -14.95
CA GLU A 173 19.31 12.06 -14.95
C GLU A 173 18.96 10.64 -14.51
N ASN A 174 19.57 9.61 -15.09
CA ASN A 174 19.34 8.23 -14.71
C ASN A 174 20.56 7.36 -14.99
N GLY A 175 20.57 6.17 -14.41
CA GLY A 175 21.64 5.19 -14.64
C GLY A 175 21.37 3.85 -14.02
N THR A 176 22.33 2.95 -14.19
CA THR A 176 22.30 1.60 -13.62
C THR A 176 23.58 1.30 -12.87
N MET A 177 23.49 0.45 -11.86
CA MET A 177 24.61 0.00 -11.06
C MET A 177 24.44 -1.47 -10.71
N ASP A 178 25.55 -2.19 -10.64
CA ASP A 178 25.59 -3.49 -9.95
C ASP A 178 26.04 -3.25 -8.51
N VAL A 179 25.24 -3.74 -7.57
CA VAL A 179 25.48 -3.53 -6.14
C VAL A 179 25.60 -4.91 -5.46
N ASP A 180 26.76 -5.18 -4.91
CA ASP A 180 27.04 -6.42 -4.18
C ASP A 180 26.76 -6.22 -2.70
N ILE A 181 25.64 -6.80 -2.23
CA ILE A 181 25.22 -6.81 -0.82
C ILE A 181 24.74 -8.23 -0.50
N PRO A 182 25.56 -9.02 0.20
CA PRO A 182 25.18 -10.35 0.61
C PRO A 182 23.91 -10.37 1.47
N ALA A 183 23.26 -11.53 1.51
CA ALA A 183 22.09 -11.76 2.36
C ALA A 183 22.38 -11.40 3.83
N GLY A 184 21.48 -10.70 4.48
CA GLY A 184 21.60 -10.27 5.88
C GLY A 184 22.57 -9.09 6.11
N GLU A 185 23.17 -8.52 5.07
CA GLU A 185 24.11 -7.41 5.19
C GLU A 185 23.51 -6.06 4.78
N SER A 186 24.18 -4.99 5.19
CA SER A 186 23.84 -3.61 4.80
C SER A 186 25.07 -2.90 4.23
N LYS A 187 24.84 -2.04 3.25
CA LYS A 187 25.93 -1.27 2.60
C LYS A 187 25.49 0.15 2.28
N ASP A 188 26.41 1.08 2.48
CA ASP A 188 26.28 2.45 1.99
C ASP A 188 26.68 2.51 0.52
N VAL A 189 25.80 3.01 -0.32
CA VAL A 189 25.99 3.13 -1.78
C VAL A 189 25.89 4.59 -2.16
N VAL A 190 26.91 5.10 -2.86
CA VAL A 190 26.89 6.45 -3.41
C VAL A 190 26.23 6.42 -4.79
N ILE A 191 25.14 7.15 -4.95
CA ILE A 191 24.44 7.27 -6.22
C ILE A 191 25.13 8.36 -7.06
N PRO A 192 25.55 8.07 -8.30
CA PRO A 192 26.41 8.97 -9.06
C PRO A 192 25.64 10.06 -9.82
N PHE A 193 24.56 10.61 -9.25
CA PHE A 193 23.87 11.73 -9.88
C PHE A 193 24.58 13.06 -9.63
N THR A 194 24.31 14.04 -10.49
CA THR A 194 24.85 15.39 -10.40
C THR A 194 23.98 16.24 -9.47
N THR A 195 24.58 16.87 -8.46
CA THR A 195 23.86 17.82 -7.62
C THR A 195 23.52 19.07 -8.45
N PRO A 196 22.23 19.47 -8.53
CA PRO A 196 21.84 20.65 -9.27
C PRO A 196 22.50 21.92 -8.71
N THR A 197 22.94 22.80 -9.62
CA THR A 197 23.50 24.13 -9.27
C THR A 197 22.55 25.28 -9.60
N ASP A 198 21.43 24.98 -10.24
CA ASP A 198 20.42 25.90 -10.76
C ASP A 198 19.01 25.61 -10.19
N ALA A 199 18.95 24.96 -9.03
CA ALA A 199 17.70 24.73 -8.36
C ALA A 199 17.00 26.06 -8.00
N ALA A 200 15.73 26.17 -8.35
CA ALA A 200 14.92 27.38 -8.16
C ALA A 200 13.82 27.13 -7.12
N ALA A 201 13.32 28.22 -6.53
CA ALA A 201 12.22 28.16 -5.58
C ALA A 201 10.98 27.48 -6.20
N GLY A 202 10.47 26.47 -5.54
CA GLY A 202 9.34 25.64 -6.00
C GLY A 202 9.72 24.45 -6.89
N ASP A 203 11.01 24.24 -7.18
CA ASP A 203 11.44 22.99 -7.82
C ASP A 203 11.40 21.84 -6.83
N GLU A 204 10.83 20.72 -7.27
CA GLU A 204 10.78 19.48 -6.53
C GLU A 204 11.71 18.45 -7.19
N TYR A 205 12.58 17.85 -6.40
CA TYR A 205 13.49 16.80 -6.86
C TYR A 205 13.27 15.51 -6.09
N PHE A 206 13.23 14.40 -6.81
CA PHE A 206 13.15 13.07 -6.24
C PHE A 206 14.20 12.14 -6.81
N LEU A 207 14.77 11.29 -5.96
CA LEU A 207 15.58 10.15 -6.37
C LEU A 207 14.72 8.89 -6.30
N ASN A 208 14.46 8.27 -7.44
CA ASN A 208 13.85 6.96 -7.54
C ASN A 208 14.94 5.91 -7.64
N ILE A 209 14.83 4.83 -6.88
CA ILE A 209 15.72 3.66 -6.97
C ILE A 209 14.85 2.43 -7.13
N SER A 210 15.24 1.52 -8.03
CA SER A 210 14.62 0.20 -8.17
C SER A 210 15.67 -0.87 -8.37
N PHE A 211 15.43 -2.05 -7.81
CA PHE A 211 16.14 -3.28 -8.12
C PHE A 211 15.27 -4.13 -9.03
N VAL A 212 15.78 -4.44 -10.21
CA VAL A 212 15.00 -5.11 -11.25
C VAL A 212 15.64 -6.41 -11.71
N THR A 213 14.80 -7.33 -12.19
CA THR A 213 15.24 -8.59 -12.81
C THR A 213 16.12 -8.34 -14.05
N LYS A 214 17.12 -9.20 -14.28
CA LYS A 214 18.11 -9.05 -15.36
C LYS A 214 17.67 -9.67 -16.68
N SER A 215 16.80 -10.68 -16.65
CA SER A 215 16.35 -11.40 -17.84
C SER A 215 14.94 -11.97 -17.66
N ASP A 216 14.29 -12.30 -18.78
CA ASP A 216 12.93 -12.87 -18.80
C ASP A 216 12.86 -14.31 -18.27
N ASP A 217 13.99 -14.98 -18.15
CA ASP A 217 14.13 -16.35 -17.64
C ASP A 217 14.67 -16.42 -16.21
N GLN A 218 14.91 -15.28 -15.56
CA GLN A 218 15.39 -15.25 -14.17
C GLN A 218 14.39 -15.90 -13.21
N PHE A 219 13.11 -15.61 -13.40
CA PHE A 219 12.01 -16.18 -12.62
C PHE A 219 10.81 -16.51 -13.50
N THR A 220 10.07 -17.53 -13.15
CA THR A 220 8.85 -17.94 -13.89
C THR A 220 7.68 -16.98 -13.75
N TRP A 221 7.76 -16.05 -12.79
CA TRP A 221 6.69 -15.13 -12.42
C TRP A 221 6.99 -13.66 -12.74
N ALA A 222 8.18 -13.37 -13.27
CA ALA A 222 8.58 -11.99 -13.54
C ALA A 222 9.44 -11.91 -14.82
N ASP A 223 9.07 -11.00 -15.69
CA ASP A 223 9.84 -10.65 -16.88
C ASP A 223 11.07 -9.81 -16.50
N LYS A 224 11.95 -9.58 -17.47
CA LYS A 224 13.05 -8.64 -17.34
C LYS A 224 12.54 -7.26 -16.94
N ASP A 225 13.32 -6.57 -16.15
CA ASP A 225 13.02 -5.23 -15.62
C ASP A 225 11.84 -5.17 -14.63
N PHE A 226 11.37 -6.33 -14.15
CA PHE A 226 10.39 -6.34 -13.06
C PHE A 226 11.03 -5.84 -11.76
N ALA A 227 10.44 -4.84 -11.12
CA ALA A 227 10.95 -4.26 -9.88
C ALA A 227 10.60 -5.12 -8.66
N VAL A 228 11.62 -5.71 -8.03
CA VAL A 228 11.51 -6.50 -6.78
C VAL A 228 11.64 -5.63 -5.54
N ALA A 229 12.25 -4.45 -5.65
CA ALA A 229 12.33 -3.45 -4.59
C ALA A 229 12.39 -2.06 -5.19
N GLU A 230 11.75 -1.09 -4.52
CA GLU A 230 11.65 0.29 -4.98
C GLU A 230 11.76 1.26 -3.80
N ALA A 231 12.32 2.44 -4.04
CA ALA A 231 12.32 3.54 -3.09
C ALA A 231 12.28 4.88 -3.83
N GLN A 232 11.66 5.87 -3.19
CA GLN A 232 11.68 7.25 -3.61
C GLN A 232 12.13 8.12 -2.44
N PHE A 233 13.03 9.04 -2.71
CA PHE A 233 13.54 9.99 -1.73
C PHE A 233 13.38 11.41 -2.27
N GLU A 234 12.79 12.27 -1.48
CA GLU A 234 12.82 13.69 -1.74
C GLU A 234 14.24 14.22 -1.56
N LEU A 235 14.69 15.04 -2.50
CA LEU A 235 16.04 15.64 -2.51
C LEU A 235 15.89 17.13 -2.24
N ASP A 236 16.05 17.52 -0.99
CA ASP A 236 15.97 18.92 -0.55
C ASP A 236 17.28 19.65 -0.88
N PHE A 237 17.36 20.19 -2.10
CA PHE A 237 18.51 21.00 -2.54
C PHE A 237 18.35 22.46 -2.12
N ALA A 238 19.46 23.11 -1.81
CA ALA A 238 19.48 24.53 -1.47
C ALA A 238 18.87 25.38 -2.60
N GLY A 239 17.91 26.23 -2.27
CA GLY A 239 17.24 27.13 -3.21
C GLY A 239 15.86 26.66 -3.69
N THR A 240 15.43 25.44 -3.33
CA THR A 240 14.09 24.92 -3.70
C THR A 240 12.96 25.44 -2.82
N ASP A 241 13.26 25.97 -1.64
CA ASP A 241 12.27 26.53 -0.75
C ASP A 241 11.41 27.59 -1.45
N ALA A 242 10.15 27.28 -1.69
CA ALA A 242 9.19 28.25 -2.20
C ALA A 242 8.83 29.24 -1.10
N ALA A 243 8.82 30.53 -1.44
CA ALA A 243 8.25 31.53 -0.53
C ALA A 243 6.77 31.22 -0.35
N VAL A 244 6.36 30.88 0.87
CA VAL A 244 4.96 30.73 1.21
C VAL A 244 4.33 32.11 1.14
N GLU A 245 3.54 32.39 0.09
CA GLU A 245 2.73 33.60 0.05
C GLU A 245 1.74 33.56 1.22
N ALA A 246 1.76 34.60 2.05
CA ALA A 246 0.79 34.72 3.12
C ALA A 246 -0.61 34.84 2.51
N VAL A 247 -1.48 33.90 2.82
CA VAL A 247 -2.88 33.95 2.40
C VAL A 247 -3.50 35.22 2.97
N ASP A 248 -4.02 36.08 2.11
CA ASP A 248 -4.77 37.27 2.55
C ASP A 248 -6.12 36.86 3.17
N THR A 249 -6.08 36.63 4.48
CA THR A 249 -7.25 36.18 5.24
C THR A 249 -8.37 37.24 5.30
N SER A 250 -8.09 38.49 4.92
CA SER A 250 -9.11 39.57 4.91
C SER A 250 -10.19 39.35 3.85
N LYS A 251 -9.93 38.47 2.87
CA LYS A 251 -10.86 38.14 1.78
C LYS A 251 -11.57 36.79 1.99
N LEU A 252 -11.28 36.10 3.09
CA LEU A 252 -11.96 34.87 3.42
C LEU A 252 -13.34 35.15 4.00
N GLU A 253 -14.35 34.45 3.52
CA GLU A 253 -15.68 34.51 4.12
C GLU A 253 -15.68 33.77 5.46
N ASP A 254 -16.52 34.23 6.38
CA ASP A 254 -16.71 33.53 7.66
C ASP A 254 -17.26 32.12 7.43
N ILE A 255 -16.77 31.18 8.22
CA ILE A 255 -17.26 29.79 8.21
C ILE A 255 -18.76 29.78 8.56
N LYS A 256 -19.58 29.29 7.65
CA LYS A 256 -21.02 29.10 7.94
C LYS A 256 -21.19 27.78 8.72
N THR A 257 -21.73 27.90 9.92
CA THR A 257 -22.15 26.77 10.74
C THR A 257 -23.64 26.57 10.63
N PHE A 258 -24.09 25.32 10.55
CA PHE A 258 -25.50 24.95 10.59
C PHE A 258 -25.72 24.06 11.81
N GLU A 259 -26.76 24.35 12.59
CA GLU A 259 -27.25 23.42 13.60
C GLU A 259 -28.33 22.53 12.97
N GLU A 260 -28.15 21.22 13.06
CA GLU A 260 -29.22 20.29 12.70
C GLU A 260 -30.15 20.04 13.89
N THR A 261 -31.38 19.56 13.61
CA THR A 261 -32.45 19.41 14.60
C THR A 261 -32.19 18.32 15.67
N ASP A 262 -31.10 17.56 15.55
CA ASP A 262 -30.63 16.59 16.54
C ASP A 262 -29.53 17.14 17.48
N GLY A 263 -29.14 18.39 17.32
CA GLY A 263 -28.15 19.06 18.17
C GLY A 263 -26.70 18.94 17.68
N ASP A 264 -26.46 18.28 16.53
CA ASP A 264 -25.14 18.20 15.91
C ASP A 264 -24.82 19.49 15.12
N VAL A 265 -23.62 20.03 15.33
CA VAL A 265 -23.10 21.17 14.56
C VAL A 265 -22.29 20.66 13.38
N LYS A 266 -22.80 20.78 12.18
CA LYS A 266 -22.03 20.55 10.95
C LYS A 266 -21.30 21.79 10.53
N VAL A 267 -19.99 21.72 10.47
CA VAL A 267 -19.13 22.74 9.85
C VAL A 267 -18.88 22.30 8.40
N CYS A 268 -19.47 23.01 7.46
CA CYS A 268 -19.26 22.74 6.04
C CYS A 268 -18.16 23.66 5.48
N LEU A 269 -16.99 23.10 5.19
CA LEU A 269 -15.91 23.77 4.46
C LEU A 269 -16.10 23.54 2.95
N LEU A 270 -17.17 24.05 2.38
CA LEU A 270 -17.66 23.70 1.04
C LEU A 270 -16.73 24.12 -0.11
N TYR A 271 -15.65 24.87 0.12
CA TYR A 271 -14.86 25.47 -0.95
C TYR A 271 -13.34 25.42 -0.76
N THR A 272 -12.81 24.77 0.27
CA THR A 272 -11.38 24.84 0.58
C THR A 272 -10.61 23.52 0.39
N SER A 273 -11.29 22.43 0.07
CA SER A 273 -10.63 21.17 -0.23
C SER A 273 -11.43 20.44 -1.30
N PRO A 274 -10.92 20.31 -2.53
CA PRO A 274 -11.51 19.39 -3.49
C PRO A 274 -11.46 17.98 -2.86
N SER A 275 -12.64 17.40 -2.67
CA SER A 275 -12.72 16.00 -2.24
C SER A 275 -12.09 15.13 -3.32
N PRO A 276 -11.18 14.20 -3.00
CA PRO A 276 -10.65 13.27 -4.00
C PRO A 276 -11.70 12.28 -4.52
N ARG A 277 -12.99 12.52 -4.30
CA ARG A 277 -14.11 11.66 -4.70
C ARG A 277 -15.12 12.32 -5.64
N ASP A 278 -14.83 13.50 -6.17
CA ASP A 278 -15.67 14.12 -7.20
C ASP A 278 -15.09 13.93 -8.61
#